data_f183479fa2e0755ecbb0da50e3d47834
#
_entry.id   f183479fa2e0755ecbb0da50e3d47834
#
_cell.length_a   1.000
_cell.length_b   1.000
_cell.length_c   1.000
_cell.angle_alpha   90.00
_cell.angle_beta   90.00
_cell.angle_gamma   90.00
#
_symmetry.space_group_name_H-M   'P 1'
#
loop_
_entity.id
_entity.type
_entity.pdbx_description
1 polymer ?
#
loop_
_entity_poly.entity_id
_entity_poly.type
_entity_poly.pdbx_seq_one_letter_code
_entity_poly.pdbx_strand_id
1 'polypeptide(L)'
;MARRAGVVIRWLITLIIVGAGLFLIWKFIINKPKAVYENPLAAVKVAKPYRADLEQSLEPSGYIEAQAMIPVVPFVQGTITGYYAKAGDYVNEGDVLAQIDSEPYELQAKQAEAVYLAAEATFTRVSNLYKSGAATQQNYDEAKAQYDAYKAQYELANVQLGYATVTAPKSGTILMAGSAEGSIGTSSNPLYVIADLDKLQINLNVPERYFDLINSNKSEIKAIVSRDGAIAEATLDTIAPYVSPESKTFKVTLKLEGDVSDFRPGMFVKIRMVYKTYENALVLDQRTRNTDGSAYWYDPETETARYVSLDVIAADNTRIMIDEKWKDTLFIVDGQGMVLEGQKVSVR
;
A
#
# COMPACT_ATOMS: atom_id res chain seq x y z
N MET A 1 110.11 20.92 -29.16
CA MET A 1 108.76 21.57 -29.38
C MET A 1 107.64 20.60 -29.64
N ALA A 2 107.84 19.30 -29.82
CA ALA A 2 106.77 18.31 -30.12
C ALA A 2 105.84 17.81 -28.95
N ARG A 3 106.22 17.95 -27.69
CA ARG A 3 105.45 17.45 -26.53
C ARG A 3 104.29 18.37 -26.14
N ARG A 4 104.32 19.67 -26.47
CA ARG A 4 103.20 20.59 -26.13
C ARG A 4 102.02 20.55 -27.12
N ALA A 5 102.23 20.17 -28.36
CA ALA A 5 101.21 20.08 -29.41
C ALA A 5 100.23 18.92 -29.12
N GLY A 6 100.71 17.77 -28.62
CA GLY A 6 99.84 16.62 -28.31
C GLY A 6 98.84 16.83 -27.14
N VAL A 7 99.22 17.70 -26.18
CA VAL A 7 98.29 18.03 -25.04
C VAL A 7 97.20 18.96 -25.52
N VAL A 8 97.49 19.92 -26.38
CA VAL A 8 96.44 20.84 -26.90
C VAL A 8 95.48 20.12 -27.83
N ILE A 9 95.93 19.18 -28.63
CA ILE A 9 95.01 18.34 -29.46
C ILE A 9 94.12 17.47 -28.65
N ARG A 10 94.62 16.88 -27.54
CA ARG A 10 93.80 16.09 -26.61
C ARG A 10 92.71 16.94 -25.95
N TRP A 11 93.07 18.15 -25.52
CA TRP A 11 92.08 19.05 -24.93
C TRP A 11 91.01 19.51 -25.93
N LEU A 12 91.41 19.77 -27.22
CA LEU A 12 90.45 20.08 -28.28
C LEU A 12 89.49 18.92 -28.56
N ILE A 13 89.97 17.67 -28.62
CA ILE A 13 89.13 16.50 -28.86
C ILE A 13 88.16 16.28 -27.68
N THR A 14 88.61 16.45 -26.42
CA THR A 14 87.72 16.37 -25.28
C THR A 14 86.65 17.45 -25.27
N LEU A 15 86.95 18.66 -25.66
CA LEU A 15 86.04 19.78 -25.76
C LEU A 15 84.94 19.55 -26.87
N ILE A 16 85.35 18.96 -28.01
CA ILE A 16 84.42 18.53 -29.03
C ILE A 16 83.50 17.40 -28.57
N ILE A 17 84.01 16.42 -27.88
CA ILE A 17 83.22 15.31 -27.35
C ILE A 17 82.23 15.83 -26.30
N VAL A 18 82.64 16.71 -25.39
CA VAL A 18 81.78 17.33 -24.42
C VAL A 18 80.71 18.22 -25.10
N GLY A 19 81.10 19.01 -26.10
CA GLY A 19 80.17 19.82 -26.87
C GLY A 19 79.14 18.98 -27.64
N ALA A 20 79.57 17.88 -28.25
CA ALA A 20 78.67 16.93 -28.94
C ALA A 20 77.71 16.22 -27.91
N GLY A 21 78.24 15.87 -26.75
CA GLY A 21 77.42 15.31 -25.69
C GLY A 21 76.34 16.28 -25.15
N LEU A 22 76.75 17.54 -24.94
CA LEU A 22 75.79 18.59 -24.52
C LEU A 22 74.77 18.91 -25.65
N PHE A 23 75.22 18.89 -26.92
CA PHE A 23 74.28 19.06 -28.05
C PHE A 23 73.29 17.90 -28.16
N LEU A 24 73.73 16.68 -27.95
CA LEU A 24 72.81 15.50 -27.91
C LEU A 24 71.86 15.57 -26.74
N ILE A 25 72.33 15.97 -25.54
CA ILE A 25 71.49 16.18 -24.38
C ILE A 25 70.42 17.27 -24.65
N TRP A 26 70.87 18.40 -25.23
CA TRP A 26 69.99 19.49 -25.59
C TRP A 26 68.90 19.04 -26.61
N LYS A 27 69.35 18.32 -27.67
CA LYS A 27 68.47 17.87 -28.76
C LYS A 27 67.50 16.79 -28.33
N PHE A 28 67.93 15.79 -27.53
CA PHE A 28 67.13 14.65 -27.23
C PHE A 28 66.41 14.74 -25.82
N ILE A 29 66.86 15.57 -24.90
CA ILE A 29 66.30 15.69 -23.59
C ILE A 29 65.52 16.99 -23.42
N ILE A 30 66.15 18.14 -23.79
CA ILE A 30 65.56 19.46 -23.54
C ILE A 30 64.64 19.89 -24.70
N ASN A 31 64.98 19.59 -25.94
CA ASN A 31 64.19 19.97 -27.09
C ASN A 31 63.33 18.81 -27.64
N LYS A 32 62.83 17.96 -26.77
CA LYS A 32 61.79 16.99 -27.19
C LYS A 32 60.56 17.78 -27.65
N PRO A 33 59.99 17.48 -28.85
CA PRO A 33 58.72 18.04 -29.21
C PRO A 33 57.72 17.60 -28.11
N LYS A 34 57.04 18.55 -27.51
CA LYS A 34 55.90 18.24 -26.60
C LYS A 34 54.94 17.39 -27.41
N ALA A 35 54.81 16.13 -27.06
CA ALA A 35 53.74 15.32 -27.60
C ALA A 35 52.44 16.07 -27.29
N VAL A 36 51.76 16.55 -28.29
CA VAL A 36 50.40 17.07 -28.17
C VAL A 36 49.54 15.81 -27.90
N TYR A 37 49.27 15.57 -26.62
CA TYR A 37 48.25 14.61 -26.26
C TYR A 37 46.91 15.23 -26.69
N GLU A 38 46.47 14.94 -27.90
CA GLU A 38 45.07 15.12 -28.24
C GLU A 38 44.32 14.18 -27.31
N ASN A 39 43.63 14.73 -26.29
CA ASN A 39 42.70 13.97 -25.49
C ASN A 39 41.70 13.33 -26.47
N PRO A 40 41.56 12.00 -26.45
CA PRO A 40 40.57 11.36 -27.32
C PRO A 40 39.21 11.99 -27.03
N LEU A 41 38.49 12.35 -28.09
CA LEU A 41 37.17 12.93 -27.99
C LEU A 41 36.29 12.01 -27.12
N ALA A 42 35.61 12.59 -26.14
CA ALA A 42 34.68 11.81 -25.30
C ALA A 42 33.60 11.19 -26.20
N ALA A 43 33.51 9.87 -26.13
CA ALA A 43 32.55 9.14 -26.92
C ALA A 43 31.20 9.13 -26.17
N VAL A 44 30.16 9.67 -26.81
CA VAL A 44 28.84 9.84 -26.23
C VAL A 44 27.76 9.15 -27.08
N LYS A 45 26.66 8.72 -26.44
CA LYS A 45 25.44 8.37 -27.16
C LYS A 45 24.44 9.49 -27.05
N VAL A 46 23.77 9.76 -28.16
CA VAL A 46 22.74 10.79 -28.23
C VAL A 46 21.40 10.17 -28.58
N ALA A 47 20.35 10.75 -28.05
CA ALA A 47 18.96 10.36 -28.38
C ALA A 47 18.08 11.61 -28.41
N LYS A 48 17.05 11.54 -29.26
CA LYS A 48 15.97 12.53 -29.25
C LYS A 48 14.93 12.15 -28.22
N PRO A 49 14.25 13.13 -27.62
CA PRO A 49 13.02 12.88 -26.88
C PRO A 49 11.98 12.17 -27.77
N TYR A 50 11.18 11.33 -27.17
CA TYR A 50 10.15 10.57 -27.87
C TYR A 50 8.81 10.68 -27.16
N ARG A 51 7.73 10.30 -27.83
CA ARG A 51 6.38 10.33 -27.30
C ARG A 51 6.05 9.01 -26.62
N ALA A 52 5.60 9.11 -25.38
CA ALA A 52 5.10 7.96 -24.62
C ALA A 52 4.18 8.44 -23.49
N ASP A 53 3.34 7.55 -23.01
CA ASP A 53 2.57 7.80 -21.80
C ASP A 53 3.51 7.71 -20.58
N LEU A 54 3.39 8.68 -19.68
CA LEU A 54 4.15 8.75 -18.44
C LEU A 54 3.20 8.67 -17.26
N GLU A 55 3.35 7.64 -16.44
CA GLU A 55 2.53 7.40 -15.26
C GLU A 55 3.28 7.79 -13.99
N GLN A 56 2.69 8.67 -13.21
CA GLN A 56 3.15 8.93 -11.87
C GLN A 56 2.48 7.97 -10.90
N SER A 57 3.26 7.17 -10.20
CA SER A 57 2.77 6.14 -9.30
C SER A 57 3.45 6.17 -7.93
N LEU A 58 2.75 5.63 -6.94
CA LEU A 58 3.28 5.26 -5.64
C LEU A 58 3.30 3.74 -5.54
N GLU A 59 4.31 3.20 -4.88
CA GLU A 59 4.46 1.76 -4.65
C GLU A 59 4.40 1.43 -3.14
N PRO A 60 3.26 1.70 -2.48
CA PRO A 60 3.08 1.28 -1.12
C PRO A 60 2.92 -0.23 -1.00
N SER A 61 3.01 -0.73 0.21
CA SER A 61 2.66 -2.11 0.55
C SER A 61 1.67 -2.11 1.70
N GLY A 62 0.89 -3.16 1.82
CA GLY A 62 -0.14 -3.27 2.84
C GLY A 62 -0.62 -4.70 3.05
N TYR A 63 -1.60 -4.84 3.92
CA TYR A 63 -2.26 -6.11 4.18
C TYR A 63 -3.65 -6.10 3.59
N ILE A 64 -4.05 -7.25 3.04
CA ILE A 64 -5.42 -7.47 2.63
C ILE A 64 -6.28 -7.66 3.87
N GLU A 65 -7.43 -7.04 3.89
CA GLU A 65 -8.45 -7.17 4.92
C GLU A 65 -9.79 -7.52 4.25
N ALA A 66 -10.64 -8.26 4.93
CA ALA A 66 -12.03 -8.33 4.50
C ALA A 66 -12.72 -7.00 4.80
N GLN A 67 -13.64 -6.56 3.94
CA GLN A 67 -14.38 -5.32 4.13
C GLN A 67 -15.13 -5.29 5.46
N ALA A 68 -15.63 -6.46 5.89
CA ALA A 68 -16.22 -6.65 7.20
C ALA A 68 -15.73 -7.97 7.80
N MET A 69 -15.23 -7.91 9.03
CA MET A 69 -14.98 -9.07 9.89
C MET A 69 -15.91 -8.98 11.07
N ILE A 70 -16.81 -9.95 11.21
CA ILE A 70 -17.87 -9.96 12.22
C ILE A 70 -17.49 -10.96 13.30
N PRO A 71 -17.11 -10.50 14.50
CA PRO A 71 -16.91 -11.39 15.64
C PRO A 71 -18.27 -11.88 16.14
N VAL A 72 -18.44 -13.19 16.22
CA VAL A 72 -19.61 -13.82 16.79
C VAL A 72 -19.32 -14.16 18.25
N VAL A 73 -19.93 -13.43 19.16
CA VAL A 73 -19.77 -13.61 20.59
C VAL A 73 -21.07 -14.17 21.19
N PRO A 74 -21.02 -15.02 22.21
CA PRO A 74 -22.21 -15.47 22.88
C PRO A 74 -22.82 -14.33 23.72
N PHE A 75 -24.14 -14.21 23.67
CA PHE A 75 -24.88 -13.23 24.47
C PHE A 75 -25.17 -13.71 25.91
N VAL A 76 -25.04 -15.02 26.14
CA VAL A 76 -25.18 -15.63 27.45
C VAL A 76 -23.93 -16.43 27.79
N GLN A 77 -23.62 -16.55 29.09
CA GLN A 77 -22.48 -17.29 29.58
C GLN A 77 -22.84 -18.74 29.87
N GLY A 78 -21.99 -19.68 29.51
CA GLY A 78 -22.18 -21.09 29.84
C GLY A 78 -21.16 -21.99 29.18
N THR A 79 -21.21 -23.27 29.51
CA THR A 79 -20.36 -24.30 28.91
C THR A 79 -20.78 -24.52 27.46
N ILE A 80 -19.83 -24.55 26.53
CA ILE A 80 -20.10 -24.85 25.14
C ILE A 80 -20.22 -26.36 24.99
N THR A 81 -21.39 -26.81 24.57
CA THR A 81 -21.73 -28.23 24.42
C THR A 81 -21.49 -28.77 23.03
N GLY A 82 -21.37 -27.88 22.03
CA GLY A 82 -21.08 -28.28 20.67
C GLY A 82 -20.67 -27.13 19.76
N TYR A 83 -19.78 -27.43 18.80
CA TYR A 83 -19.41 -26.60 17.68
C TYR A 83 -19.85 -27.26 16.37
N TYR A 84 -20.64 -26.58 15.55
CA TYR A 84 -21.24 -27.14 14.33
C TYR A 84 -20.57 -26.67 13.05
N ALA A 85 -19.69 -25.66 13.15
CA ALA A 85 -18.96 -25.11 12.01
C ALA A 85 -17.47 -24.97 12.33
N LYS A 86 -16.62 -25.00 11.30
CA LYS A 86 -15.15 -24.95 11.41
C LYS A 86 -14.59 -23.78 10.61
N ALA A 87 -13.36 -23.39 10.90
CA ALA A 87 -12.64 -22.43 10.08
C ALA A 87 -12.52 -22.95 8.64
N GLY A 88 -12.86 -22.07 7.69
CA GLY A 88 -12.96 -22.37 6.26
C GLY A 88 -14.35 -22.71 5.75
N ASP A 89 -15.31 -23.04 6.62
CA ASP A 89 -16.69 -23.31 6.21
C ASP A 89 -17.40 -22.02 5.79
N TYR A 90 -18.22 -22.09 4.75
CA TYR A 90 -19.17 -21.04 4.40
C TYR A 90 -20.49 -21.27 5.13
N VAL A 91 -21.02 -20.23 5.76
CA VAL A 91 -22.26 -20.27 6.53
C VAL A 91 -23.24 -19.21 6.02
N ASN A 92 -24.53 -19.50 6.11
CA ASN A 92 -25.59 -18.55 5.80
C ASN A 92 -26.04 -17.83 7.09
N GLU A 93 -26.62 -16.67 6.93
CA GLU A 93 -27.26 -15.94 8.05
C GLU A 93 -28.34 -16.82 8.72
N GLY A 94 -28.25 -16.97 10.04
CA GLY A 94 -29.13 -17.80 10.85
C GLY A 94 -28.64 -19.24 11.05
N ASP A 95 -27.62 -19.72 10.34
CA ASP A 95 -27.05 -21.05 10.58
C ASP A 95 -26.54 -21.19 12.02
N VAL A 96 -26.81 -22.35 12.64
CA VAL A 96 -26.35 -22.64 14.00
C VAL A 96 -24.85 -22.95 13.98
N LEU A 97 -24.09 -22.19 14.77
CA LEU A 97 -22.63 -22.27 14.83
C LEU A 97 -22.14 -23.02 16.08
N ALA A 98 -22.76 -22.73 17.22
CA ALA A 98 -22.41 -23.36 18.47
C ALA A 98 -23.64 -23.45 19.40
N GLN A 99 -23.58 -24.36 20.36
CA GLN A 99 -24.56 -24.52 21.41
C GLN A 99 -23.90 -24.31 22.76
N ILE A 100 -24.52 -23.47 23.57
CA ILE A 100 -24.20 -23.27 24.99
C ILE A 100 -25.18 -24.13 25.78
N ASP A 101 -24.76 -24.63 26.94
CA ASP A 101 -25.64 -25.35 27.85
C ASP A 101 -26.91 -24.55 28.13
N SER A 102 -28.05 -25.04 27.63
CA SER A 102 -29.35 -24.37 27.70
C SER A 102 -30.10 -24.70 28.96
N GLU A 103 -29.74 -25.77 29.72
CA GLU A 103 -30.51 -26.27 30.85
C GLU A 103 -30.80 -25.19 31.90
N PRO A 104 -29.85 -24.34 32.36
CA PRO A 104 -30.13 -23.27 33.31
C PRO A 104 -31.16 -22.26 32.78
N TYR A 105 -31.08 -21.92 31.50
CA TYR A 105 -31.96 -20.96 30.85
C TYR A 105 -33.35 -21.53 30.57
N GLU A 106 -33.45 -22.85 30.25
CA GLU A 106 -34.71 -23.55 30.13
C GLU A 106 -35.49 -23.59 31.48
N LEU A 107 -34.77 -23.88 32.57
CA LEU A 107 -35.36 -23.87 33.90
C LEU A 107 -35.83 -22.47 34.30
N GLN A 108 -35.05 -21.43 33.97
CA GLN A 108 -35.44 -20.04 34.24
C GLN A 108 -36.66 -19.62 33.40
N ALA A 109 -36.72 -19.99 32.11
CA ALA A 109 -37.88 -19.72 31.26
C ALA A 109 -39.12 -20.45 31.77
N LYS A 110 -39.04 -21.74 32.15
CA LYS A 110 -40.16 -22.49 32.76
C LYS A 110 -40.64 -21.87 34.06
N GLN A 111 -39.76 -21.39 34.94
CA GLN A 111 -40.12 -20.68 36.15
C GLN A 111 -40.90 -19.39 35.84
N ALA A 112 -40.40 -18.57 34.93
CA ALA A 112 -41.06 -17.33 34.53
C ALA A 112 -42.39 -17.58 33.84
N GLU A 113 -42.50 -18.62 33.01
CA GLU A 113 -43.77 -19.08 32.40
C GLU A 113 -44.82 -19.43 33.42
N ALA A 114 -44.49 -20.22 34.47
CA ALA A 114 -45.43 -20.61 35.51
C ALA A 114 -46.02 -19.41 36.25
N VAL A 115 -45.19 -18.39 36.56
CA VAL A 115 -45.64 -17.15 37.21
C VAL A 115 -46.50 -16.31 36.26
N TYR A 116 -46.10 -16.21 34.97
CA TYR A 116 -46.86 -15.52 33.94
C TYR A 116 -48.26 -16.14 33.77
N LEU A 117 -48.39 -17.48 33.65
CA LEU A 117 -49.66 -18.18 33.48
C LEU A 117 -50.59 -17.99 34.71
N ALA A 118 -50.04 -17.95 35.92
CA ALA A 118 -50.84 -17.68 37.16
C ALA A 118 -51.37 -16.23 37.15
N ALA A 119 -50.55 -15.25 36.71
CA ALA A 119 -50.98 -13.86 36.58
C ALA A 119 -52.03 -13.67 35.46
N GLU A 120 -51.84 -14.34 34.34
CA GLU A 120 -52.80 -14.34 33.22
C GLU A 120 -54.16 -14.86 33.62
N ALA A 121 -54.21 -15.99 34.32
CA ALA A 121 -55.48 -16.58 34.90
C ALA A 121 -56.15 -15.59 35.87
N THR A 122 -55.35 -14.90 36.70
CA THR A 122 -55.87 -13.91 37.66
C THR A 122 -56.42 -12.69 36.93
N PHE A 123 -55.67 -12.13 35.99
CA PHE A 123 -56.08 -10.99 35.17
C PHE A 123 -57.38 -11.31 34.39
N THR A 124 -57.41 -12.47 33.73
CA THR A 124 -58.61 -12.93 32.99
C THR A 124 -59.83 -12.96 33.90
N ARG A 125 -59.70 -13.49 35.12
CA ARG A 125 -60.81 -13.57 36.13
C ARG A 125 -61.22 -12.16 36.53
N VAL A 126 -60.29 -11.29 36.94
CA VAL A 126 -60.58 -9.91 37.36
C VAL A 126 -61.19 -9.10 36.25
N SER A 127 -60.71 -9.25 35.03
CA SER A 127 -61.23 -8.60 33.83
C SER A 127 -62.68 -8.96 33.55
N ASN A 128 -63.06 -10.23 33.74
CA ASN A 128 -64.44 -10.67 33.59
C ASN A 128 -65.33 -10.12 34.67
N LEU A 129 -64.88 -10.08 35.96
CA LEU A 129 -65.59 -9.48 37.08
C LEU A 129 -65.78 -7.97 36.89
N TYR A 130 -64.72 -7.25 36.36
CA TYR A 130 -64.81 -5.84 36.04
C TYR A 130 -65.86 -5.55 34.97
N LYS A 131 -65.85 -6.33 33.89
CA LYS A 131 -66.88 -6.24 32.82
C LYS A 131 -68.29 -6.44 33.26
N SER A 132 -68.51 -7.29 34.33
CA SER A 132 -69.82 -7.51 34.95
C SER A 132 -70.16 -6.52 36.08
N GLY A 133 -69.29 -5.55 36.36
CA GLY A 133 -69.43 -4.57 37.42
C GLY A 133 -69.12 -5.09 38.82
N ALA A 134 -68.58 -6.31 38.96
CA ALA A 134 -68.31 -6.99 40.26
C ALA A 134 -66.86 -6.74 40.78
N ALA A 135 -65.99 -6.00 40.05
CA ALA A 135 -64.71 -5.56 40.50
C ALA A 135 -64.50 -4.04 40.25
N THR A 136 -63.62 -3.42 41.03
CA THR A 136 -63.28 -2.00 40.89
C THR A 136 -62.26 -1.76 39.77
N GLN A 137 -62.18 -0.54 39.24
CA GLN A 137 -61.16 -0.14 38.30
C GLN A 137 -59.72 -0.40 38.84
N GLN A 138 -59.55 -0.09 40.15
CA GLN A 138 -58.21 -0.31 40.80
C GLN A 138 -57.82 -1.79 40.73
N ASN A 139 -58.74 -2.73 41.09
CA ASN A 139 -58.45 -4.16 41.03
C ASN A 139 -58.09 -4.63 39.61
N TYR A 140 -58.76 -4.08 38.60
CA TYR A 140 -58.47 -4.36 37.20
C TYR A 140 -57.07 -3.85 36.82
N ASP A 141 -56.75 -2.59 37.15
CA ASP A 141 -55.46 -1.97 36.82
C ASP A 141 -54.29 -2.68 37.51
N GLU A 142 -54.45 -3.07 38.79
CA GLU A 142 -53.45 -3.87 39.53
C GLU A 142 -53.25 -5.25 38.92
N ALA A 143 -54.30 -5.97 38.58
CA ALA A 143 -54.21 -7.30 37.97
C ALA A 143 -53.57 -7.21 36.55
N LYS A 144 -53.89 -6.15 35.80
CA LYS A 144 -53.29 -5.89 34.49
C LYS A 144 -51.80 -5.57 34.59
N ALA A 145 -51.44 -4.68 35.51
CA ALA A 145 -50.03 -4.32 35.71
C ALA A 145 -49.16 -5.51 36.10
N GLN A 146 -49.71 -6.41 36.94
CA GLN A 146 -49.00 -7.63 37.33
C GLN A 146 -48.88 -8.65 36.20
N TYR A 147 -49.92 -8.82 35.39
CA TYR A 147 -49.88 -9.63 34.17
C TYR A 147 -48.82 -9.11 33.18
N ASP A 148 -48.85 -7.80 32.88
CA ASP A 148 -47.90 -7.18 31.94
C ASP A 148 -46.45 -7.33 32.43
N ALA A 149 -46.21 -7.18 33.75
CA ALA A 149 -44.88 -7.35 34.36
C ALA A 149 -44.34 -8.78 34.22
N TYR A 150 -45.16 -9.79 34.57
CA TYR A 150 -44.73 -11.20 34.47
C TYR A 150 -44.63 -11.68 33.01
N LYS A 151 -45.45 -11.15 32.11
CA LYS A 151 -45.34 -11.39 30.69
C LYS A 151 -43.99 -10.92 30.16
N ALA A 152 -43.60 -9.69 30.50
CA ALA A 152 -42.30 -9.16 30.13
C ALA A 152 -41.12 -9.97 30.71
N GLN A 153 -41.24 -10.46 31.92
CA GLN A 153 -40.23 -11.33 32.55
C GLN A 153 -40.10 -12.68 31.84
N TYR A 154 -41.23 -13.31 31.46
CA TYR A 154 -41.25 -14.56 30.68
C TYR A 154 -40.64 -14.36 29.29
N GLU A 155 -40.99 -13.27 28.57
CA GLU A 155 -40.44 -12.94 27.28
C GLU A 155 -38.92 -12.74 27.36
N LEU A 156 -38.40 -12.04 28.38
CA LEU A 156 -36.97 -11.89 28.63
C LEU A 156 -36.25 -13.23 28.84
N ALA A 157 -36.83 -14.11 29.65
CA ALA A 157 -36.26 -15.43 29.91
C ALA A 157 -36.21 -16.30 28.63
N ASN A 158 -37.23 -16.22 27.76
CA ASN A 158 -37.21 -16.89 26.47
C ASN A 158 -36.15 -16.33 25.51
N VAL A 159 -35.95 -15.01 25.49
CA VAL A 159 -34.85 -14.39 24.70
C VAL A 159 -33.50 -14.90 25.21
N GLN A 160 -33.26 -14.96 26.50
CA GLN A 160 -32.04 -15.50 27.09
C GLN A 160 -31.83 -16.97 26.73
N LEU A 161 -32.89 -17.79 26.77
CA LEU A 161 -32.84 -19.18 26.33
C LEU A 161 -32.46 -19.28 24.84
N GLY A 162 -33.04 -18.42 23.98
CA GLY A 162 -32.70 -18.36 22.56
C GLY A 162 -31.23 -18.04 22.31
N TYR A 163 -30.62 -17.23 23.16
CA TYR A 163 -29.19 -16.89 23.07
C TYR A 163 -28.24 -18.03 23.44
N ALA A 164 -28.73 -19.13 24.03
CA ALA A 164 -27.93 -20.34 24.25
C ALA A 164 -27.57 -21.02 22.91
N THR A 165 -28.35 -20.79 21.86
CA THR A 165 -28.01 -21.19 20.50
C THR A 165 -27.34 -20.04 19.78
N VAL A 166 -26.05 -20.21 19.47
CA VAL A 166 -25.25 -19.18 18.77
C VAL A 166 -25.39 -19.36 17.26
N THR A 167 -25.90 -18.34 16.56
CA THR A 167 -26.15 -18.35 15.12
C THR A 167 -25.30 -17.35 14.38
N ALA A 168 -25.12 -17.56 13.09
CA ALA A 168 -24.41 -16.63 12.20
C ALA A 168 -25.23 -15.34 12.01
N PRO A 169 -24.68 -14.15 12.35
CA PRO A 169 -25.38 -12.88 12.18
C PRO A 169 -25.42 -12.42 10.72
N LYS A 170 -24.56 -12.97 9.87
CA LYS A 170 -24.50 -12.76 8.41
C LYS A 170 -23.86 -13.94 7.71
N SER A 171 -24.20 -14.10 6.43
CA SER A 171 -23.54 -15.09 5.57
C SER A 171 -22.08 -14.70 5.31
N GLY A 172 -21.20 -15.72 5.22
CA GLY A 172 -19.78 -15.54 4.95
C GLY A 172 -18.96 -16.77 5.29
N THR A 173 -17.63 -16.63 5.16
CA THR A 173 -16.68 -17.71 5.50
C THR A 173 -16.15 -17.51 6.91
N ILE A 174 -16.07 -18.58 7.66
CA ILE A 174 -15.49 -18.59 9.01
C ILE A 174 -13.97 -18.49 8.88
N LEU A 175 -13.40 -17.40 9.36
CA LEU A 175 -11.94 -17.20 9.39
C LEU A 175 -11.29 -17.89 10.59
N MET A 176 -11.95 -17.82 11.73
CA MET A 176 -11.49 -18.39 13.00
C MET A 176 -12.66 -19.05 13.70
N ALA A 177 -12.43 -20.23 14.25
CA ALA A 177 -13.27 -20.85 15.27
C ALA A 177 -12.51 -20.78 16.60
N GLY A 178 -13.24 -20.40 17.66
CA GLY A 178 -12.68 -20.20 19.01
C GLY A 178 -12.46 -21.51 19.76
N SER A 179 -12.64 -21.46 21.06
CA SER A 179 -12.32 -22.48 22.09
C SER A 179 -12.85 -23.88 21.79
N ALA A 180 -12.33 -24.87 22.50
CA ALA A 180 -12.80 -26.27 22.42
C ALA A 180 -14.15 -26.50 23.15
N GLU A 181 -14.87 -27.56 22.78
CA GLU A 181 -16.03 -28.04 23.53
C GLU A 181 -15.67 -28.25 25.01
N GLY A 182 -16.60 -27.95 25.90
CA GLY A 182 -16.38 -27.98 27.33
C GLY A 182 -15.79 -26.70 27.92
N SER A 183 -15.35 -25.76 27.08
CA SER A 183 -14.90 -24.43 27.53
C SER A 183 -16.10 -23.53 27.89
N ILE A 184 -15.83 -22.46 28.65
CA ILE A 184 -16.87 -21.49 29.03
C ILE A 184 -16.92 -20.39 27.96
N GLY A 185 -18.06 -20.26 27.29
CA GLY A 185 -18.35 -19.15 26.40
C GLY A 185 -18.68 -17.89 27.19
N THR A 186 -18.06 -16.76 26.81
CA THR A 186 -18.32 -15.45 27.41
C THR A 186 -18.37 -14.38 26.31
N SER A 187 -19.08 -13.29 26.57
CA SER A 187 -19.20 -12.17 25.63
C SER A 187 -17.86 -11.43 25.36
N SER A 188 -16.83 -11.71 26.17
CA SER A 188 -15.52 -11.09 26.00
C SER A 188 -14.67 -11.75 24.92
N ASN A 189 -14.93 -13.00 24.55
CA ASN A 189 -14.17 -13.77 23.60
C ASN A 189 -15.06 -14.23 22.44
N PRO A 190 -14.72 -13.89 21.19
CA PRO A 190 -15.48 -14.36 20.05
C PRO A 190 -15.32 -15.87 19.88
N LEU A 191 -16.43 -16.57 19.64
CA LEU A 191 -16.43 -17.99 19.27
C LEU A 191 -16.07 -18.21 17.81
N TYR A 192 -16.44 -17.24 16.95
CA TYR A 192 -16.14 -17.26 15.53
C TYR A 192 -15.84 -15.86 15.02
N VAL A 193 -15.14 -15.78 13.92
CA VAL A 193 -15.01 -14.56 13.10
C VAL A 193 -15.46 -14.92 11.70
N ILE A 194 -16.52 -14.27 11.22
CA ILE A 194 -17.07 -14.46 9.88
C ILE A 194 -16.66 -13.29 9.01
N ALA A 195 -16.27 -13.55 7.76
CA ALA A 195 -15.94 -12.53 6.77
C ALA A 195 -16.48 -12.89 5.39
N ASP A 196 -16.77 -11.87 4.60
CA ASP A 196 -17.06 -11.99 3.18
C ASP A 196 -15.72 -11.96 2.41
N LEU A 197 -15.31 -13.08 1.84
CA LEU A 197 -14.05 -13.21 1.11
C LEU A 197 -14.11 -12.68 -0.32
N ASP A 198 -15.31 -12.39 -0.84
CA ASP A 198 -15.49 -11.79 -2.15
C ASP A 198 -15.30 -10.25 -2.11
N LYS A 199 -15.30 -9.68 -0.89
CA LYS A 199 -15.16 -8.24 -0.65
C LYS A 199 -13.89 -7.95 0.13
N LEU A 200 -12.79 -7.88 -0.59
CA LEU A 200 -11.49 -7.59 -0.01
C LEU A 200 -11.10 -6.13 -0.22
N GLN A 201 -10.40 -5.59 0.77
CA GLN A 201 -9.87 -4.23 0.75
C GLN A 201 -8.43 -4.19 1.26
N ILE A 202 -7.75 -3.09 0.96
CA ILE A 202 -6.41 -2.82 1.48
C ILE A 202 -6.42 -1.44 2.10
N ASN A 203 -5.98 -1.35 3.34
CA ASN A 203 -5.77 -0.09 4.04
C ASN A 203 -4.31 0.34 3.92
N LEU A 204 -4.08 1.50 3.32
CA LEU A 204 -2.75 2.07 3.09
C LEU A 204 -2.56 3.32 3.93
N ASN A 205 -1.38 3.50 4.48
CA ASN A 205 -0.95 4.75 5.09
C ASN A 205 -0.08 5.51 4.09
N VAL A 206 -0.62 6.58 3.51
CA VAL A 206 0.03 7.38 2.48
C VAL A 206 0.58 8.67 3.10
N PRO A 207 1.83 9.09 2.79
CA PRO A 207 2.39 10.33 3.32
C PRO A 207 1.57 11.57 2.96
N GLU A 208 1.42 12.50 3.90
CA GLU A 208 0.62 13.74 3.79
C GLU A 208 0.90 14.55 2.52
N ARG A 209 2.17 14.60 2.08
CA ARG A 209 2.58 15.32 0.85
C ARG A 209 1.83 14.90 -0.42
N TYR A 210 1.19 13.72 -0.43
CA TYR A 210 0.40 13.23 -1.56
C TYR A 210 -1.09 13.49 -1.41
N PHE A 211 -1.53 14.11 -0.30
CA PHE A 211 -2.95 14.27 0.00
C PHE A 211 -3.70 15.05 -1.08
N ASP A 212 -3.23 16.26 -1.40
CA ASP A 212 -3.88 17.12 -2.40
C ASP A 212 -3.88 16.48 -3.78
N LEU A 213 -2.79 15.80 -4.13
CA LEU A 213 -2.61 15.14 -5.41
C LEU A 213 -3.60 13.97 -5.59
N ILE A 214 -3.70 13.10 -4.59
CA ILE A 214 -4.63 11.96 -4.59
C ILE A 214 -6.07 12.45 -4.51
N ASN A 215 -6.34 13.44 -3.66
CA ASN A 215 -7.69 13.98 -3.48
C ASN A 215 -8.21 14.68 -4.76
N SER A 216 -7.34 15.34 -5.52
CA SER A 216 -7.71 16.02 -6.78
C SER A 216 -7.93 15.04 -7.94
N ASN A 217 -7.30 13.86 -7.92
CA ASN A 217 -7.36 12.88 -9.02
C ASN A 217 -8.12 11.59 -8.63
N LYS A 218 -9.04 11.65 -7.67
CA LYS A 218 -9.75 10.48 -7.12
C LYS A 218 -10.32 9.52 -8.17
N SER A 219 -10.91 10.05 -9.24
CA SER A 219 -11.57 9.27 -10.29
C SER A 219 -10.59 8.60 -11.27
N GLU A 220 -9.34 9.03 -11.27
CA GLU A 220 -8.30 8.54 -12.20
C GLU A 220 -7.38 7.52 -11.55
N ILE A 221 -7.47 7.35 -10.21
CA ILE A 221 -6.61 6.46 -9.47
C ILE A 221 -6.91 5.00 -9.80
N LYS A 222 -5.91 4.33 -10.34
CA LYS A 222 -5.89 2.89 -10.59
C LYS A 222 -4.79 2.26 -9.76
N ALA A 223 -5.08 1.12 -9.20
CA ALA A 223 -4.09 0.38 -8.43
C ALA A 223 -4.00 -1.07 -8.93
N ILE A 224 -2.78 -1.56 -9.00
CA ILE A 224 -2.48 -2.97 -9.28
C ILE A 224 -1.88 -3.56 -8.01
N VAL A 225 -2.51 -4.60 -7.53
CA VAL A 225 -2.09 -5.36 -6.35
C VAL A 225 -1.39 -6.62 -6.82
N SER A 226 -0.21 -6.88 -6.30
CA SER A 226 0.59 -8.03 -6.71
C SER A 226 1.17 -8.77 -5.52
N ARG A 227 1.20 -10.13 -5.64
CA ARG A 227 1.83 -11.04 -4.69
C ARG A 227 2.20 -12.34 -5.38
N ASP A 228 3.47 -12.74 -5.33
CA ASP A 228 3.97 -14.06 -5.78
C ASP A 228 3.47 -14.50 -7.17
N GLY A 229 3.24 -13.53 -8.07
CA GLY A 229 2.72 -13.76 -9.42
C GLY A 229 1.21 -13.61 -9.57
N ALA A 230 0.43 -13.61 -8.49
CA ALA A 230 -0.97 -13.22 -8.52
C ALA A 230 -1.10 -11.70 -8.66
N ILE A 231 -2.04 -11.26 -9.48
CA ILE A 231 -2.31 -9.85 -9.78
C ILE A 231 -3.81 -9.62 -9.70
N ALA A 232 -4.20 -8.54 -9.02
CA ALA A 232 -5.58 -8.06 -9.01
C ALA A 232 -5.60 -6.55 -9.25
N GLU A 233 -6.67 -6.06 -9.86
CA GLU A 233 -6.94 -4.64 -9.94
C GLU A 233 -7.59 -4.16 -8.65
N ALA A 234 -7.36 -2.91 -8.29
CA ALA A 234 -8.02 -2.29 -7.16
C ALA A 234 -8.38 -0.83 -7.49
N THR A 235 -9.50 -0.40 -6.97
CA THR A 235 -10.01 0.96 -7.11
C THR A 235 -9.96 1.70 -5.78
N LEU A 236 -9.87 3.03 -5.87
CA LEU A 236 -9.94 3.88 -4.68
C LEU A 236 -11.38 3.87 -4.14
N ASP A 237 -11.54 3.38 -2.91
CA ASP A 237 -12.82 3.41 -2.20
C ASP A 237 -12.93 4.68 -1.34
N THR A 238 -12.00 4.86 -0.41
CA THR A 238 -12.10 5.96 0.57
C THR A 238 -10.74 6.60 0.83
N ILE A 239 -10.76 7.94 1.01
CA ILE A 239 -9.64 8.71 1.57
C ILE A 239 -10.10 9.23 2.93
N ALA A 240 -9.40 8.87 4.00
CA ALA A 240 -9.70 9.39 5.32
C ALA A 240 -9.48 10.91 5.37
N PRO A 241 -10.42 11.70 5.93
CA PRO A 241 -10.28 13.15 6.04
C PRO A 241 -9.33 13.58 7.17
N TYR A 242 -8.63 12.65 7.77
CA TYR A 242 -7.74 12.86 8.91
C TYR A 242 -6.31 12.44 8.55
N VAL A 243 -5.35 13.31 8.85
CA VAL A 243 -3.91 13.04 8.79
C VAL A 243 -3.41 12.78 10.21
N SER A 244 -2.76 11.64 10.44
CA SER A 244 -2.15 11.35 11.73
C SER A 244 -0.94 12.25 11.97
N PRO A 245 -0.93 13.07 13.05
CA PRO A 245 0.21 13.95 13.36
C PRO A 245 1.49 13.18 13.69
N GLU A 246 1.36 11.99 14.24
CA GLU A 246 2.49 11.14 14.66
C GLU A 246 3.23 10.55 13.46
N SER A 247 2.49 9.96 12.51
CA SER A 247 3.05 9.30 11.35
C SER A 247 3.16 10.20 10.12
N LYS A 248 2.50 11.37 10.12
CA LYS A 248 2.33 12.28 8.97
C LYS A 248 1.79 11.53 7.75
N THR A 249 0.81 10.66 7.98
CA THR A 249 0.15 9.87 6.94
C THR A 249 -1.36 9.99 7.06
N PHE A 250 -2.05 9.78 5.96
CA PHE A 250 -3.50 9.60 5.91
C PHE A 250 -3.84 8.21 5.38
N LYS A 251 -5.00 7.70 5.79
CA LYS A 251 -5.46 6.38 5.40
C LYS A 251 -6.17 6.45 4.04
N VAL A 252 -5.75 5.58 3.14
CA VAL A 252 -6.39 5.32 1.84
C VAL A 252 -6.86 3.88 1.84
N THR A 253 -8.13 3.67 1.52
CA THR A 253 -8.71 2.33 1.36
C THR A 253 -8.88 2.04 -0.12
N LEU A 254 -8.30 0.95 -0.58
CA LEU A 254 -8.48 0.40 -1.91
C LEU A 254 -9.37 -0.83 -1.82
N LYS A 255 -10.31 -0.97 -2.74
CA LYS A 255 -11.17 -2.14 -2.90
C LYS A 255 -10.62 -2.99 -4.04
N LEU A 256 -10.43 -4.29 -3.80
CA LEU A 256 -10.03 -5.22 -4.83
C LEU A 256 -11.20 -5.48 -5.78
N GLU A 257 -10.90 -5.61 -7.06
CA GLU A 257 -11.88 -5.84 -8.11
C GLU A 257 -11.54 -7.14 -8.88
N GLY A 258 -12.56 -7.75 -9.47
CA GLY A 258 -12.41 -8.95 -10.29
C GLY A 258 -12.28 -10.22 -9.48
N ASP A 259 -11.49 -11.18 -9.97
CA ASP A 259 -11.24 -12.45 -9.29
C ASP A 259 -10.19 -12.27 -8.20
N VAL A 260 -10.63 -12.39 -6.96
CA VAL A 260 -9.80 -12.26 -5.75
C VAL A 260 -9.53 -13.60 -5.08
N SER A 261 -9.79 -14.72 -5.77
CA SER A 261 -9.69 -16.08 -5.21
C SER A 261 -8.30 -16.45 -4.69
N ASP A 262 -7.23 -15.83 -5.23
CA ASP A 262 -5.85 -16.02 -4.78
C ASP A 262 -5.47 -15.19 -3.56
N PHE A 263 -6.35 -14.29 -3.14
CA PHE A 263 -6.09 -13.37 -2.06
C PHE A 263 -6.90 -13.74 -0.81
N ARG A 264 -6.29 -13.56 0.36
CA ARG A 264 -6.94 -13.82 1.65
C ARG A 264 -6.65 -12.69 2.63
N PRO A 265 -7.56 -12.39 3.56
CA PRO A 265 -7.30 -11.48 4.66
C PRO A 265 -6.01 -11.87 5.42
N GLY A 266 -5.20 -10.88 5.75
CA GLY A 266 -3.91 -11.06 6.41
C GLY A 266 -2.72 -11.21 5.46
N MET A 267 -2.93 -11.39 4.15
CA MET A 267 -1.85 -11.47 3.18
C MET A 267 -1.19 -10.11 2.95
N PHE A 268 0.15 -10.08 2.94
CA PHE A 268 0.94 -8.91 2.59
C PHE A 268 1.09 -8.81 1.07
N VAL A 269 0.86 -7.61 0.52
CA VAL A 269 0.87 -7.34 -0.92
C VAL A 269 1.63 -6.07 -1.26
N LYS A 270 2.15 -6.01 -2.48
CA LYS A 270 2.70 -4.80 -3.08
C LYS A 270 1.64 -4.16 -3.96
N ILE A 271 1.55 -2.86 -3.88
CA ILE A 271 0.55 -2.09 -4.63
C ILE A 271 1.29 -1.07 -5.50
N ARG A 272 0.94 -1.01 -6.78
CA ARG A 272 1.31 0.09 -7.66
C ARG A 272 0.07 0.95 -7.87
N MET A 273 0.03 2.11 -7.24
CA MET A 273 -1.07 3.06 -7.33
C MET A 273 -0.69 4.20 -8.27
N VAL A 274 -1.28 4.23 -9.47
CA VAL A 274 -1.12 5.31 -10.45
C VAL A 274 -2.11 6.41 -10.07
N TYR A 275 -1.59 7.61 -9.84
CA TYR A 275 -2.41 8.76 -9.45
C TYR A 275 -2.48 9.85 -10.52
N LYS A 276 -1.63 9.78 -11.56
CA LYS A 276 -1.69 10.68 -12.72
C LYS A 276 -1.03 10.04 -13.93
N THR A 277 -1.70 10.14 -15.07
CA THR A 277 -1.17 9.72 -16.37
C THR A 277 -1.10 10.93 -17.29
N TYR A 278 0.06 11.12 -17.92
CA TYR A 278 0.27 12.10 -18.99
C TYR A 278 0.31 11.36 -20.30
N GLU A 279 -0.77 11.44 -21.06
CA GLU A 279 -0.86 10.79 -22.37
C GLU A 279 0.02 11.50 -23.41
N ASN A 280 0.70 10.72 -24.26
CA ASN A 280 1.51 11.22 -25.35
C ASN A 280 2.55 12.31 -24.94
N ALA A 281 3.09 12.19 -23.74
CA ALA A 281 4.08 13.12 -23.18
C ALA A 281 5.41 13.05 -23.93
N LEU A 282 6.12 14.18 -24.04
CA LEU A 282 7.48 14.21 -24.56
C LEU A 282 8.45 13.78 -23.46
N VAL A 283 9.07 12.61 -23.61
CA VAL A 283 9.87 11.99 -22.54
C VAL A 283 11.31 11.72 -22.96
N LEU A 284 12.18 11.70 -21.96
CA LEU A 284 13.58 11.27 -22.03
C LEU A 284 13.85 10.23 -20.96
N ASP A 285 14.88 9.41 -21.14
CA ASP A 285 15.43 8.53 -20.10
C ASP A 285 15.91 9.38 -18.92
N GLN A 286 15.51 9.01 -17.69
CA GLN A 286 15.88 9.74 -16.47
C GLN A 286 17.41 9.86 -16.29
N ARG A 287 18.18 8.88 -16.80
CA ARG A 287 19.65 8.91 -16.77
C ARG A 287 20.28 10.04 -17.57
N THR A 288 19.52 10.67 -18.49
CA THR A 288 19.98 11.84 -19.24
C THR A 288 20.22 13.05 -18.35
N ARG A 289 19.52 13.10 -17.20
CA ARG A 289 19.62 14.20 -16.24
C ARG A 289 20.68 13.89 -15.19
N ASN A 290 21.59 14.82 -14.98
CA ASN A 290 22.60 14.77 -13.93
C ASN A 290 21.97 14.99 -12.55
N THR A 291 22.71 14.68 -11.49
CA THR A 291 22.26 14.84 -10.09
C THR A 291 21.99 16.29 -9.69
N ASP A 292 22.63 17.25 -10.36
CA ASP A 292 22.43 18.70 -10.18
C ASP A 292 21.21 19.26 -10.93
N GLY A 293 20.48 18.40 -11.66
CA GLY A 293 19.31 18.81 -12.44
C GLY A 293 19.61 19.25 -13.87
N SER A 294 20.86 19.25 -14.27
CA SER A 294 21.32 19.60 -15.61
C SER A 294 21.25 18.42 -16.59
N ALA A 295 21.38 18.73 -17.87
CA ALA A 295 21.61 17.77 -18.93
C ALA A 295 22.57 18.36 -19.96
N TYR A 296 23.14 17.48 -20.78
CA TYR A 296 23.92 17.90 -21.93
C TYR A 296 23.17 17.55 -23.21
N TRP A 297 23.17 18.47 -24.18
CA TRP A 297 22.72 18.20 -25.53
C TRP A 297 23.87 18.36 -26.51
N TYR A 298 23.80 17.64 -27.61
CA TYR A 298 24.78 17.65 -28.68
C TYR A 298 24.39 18.70 -29.72
N ASP A 299 25.31 19.65 -29.98
CA ASP A 299 25.19 20.65 -31.05
C ASP A 299 25.86 20.10 -32.33
N PRO A 300 25.08 19.73 -33.36
CA PRO A 300 25.61 19.14 -34.57
C PRO A 300 26.43 20.13 -35.46
N GLU A 301 26.24 21.45 -35.29
CA GLU A 301 26.99 22.45 -36.06
C GLU A 301 28.39 22.62 -35.52
N THR A 302 28.59 22.57 -34.24
CA THR A 302 29.88 22.76 -33.57
C THR A 302 30.51 21.45 -33.09
N GLU A 303 29.81 20.33 -33.18
CA GLU A 303 30.20 19.00 -32.67
C GLU A 303 30.54 19.02 -31.18
N THR A 304 29.86 19.87 -30.40
CA THR A 304 30.15 20.08 -28.99
C THR A 304 29.00 19.71 -28.09
N ALA A 305 29.31 19.34 -26.82
CA ALA A 305 28.34 19.20 -25.76
C ALA A 305 27.99 20.58 -25.20
N ARG A 306 26.69 20.85 -25.09
CA ARG A 306 26.13 22.08 -24.54
C ARG A 306 25.35 21.77 -23.26
N TYR A 307 25.64 22.51 -22.21
CA TYR A 307 24.96 22.42 -20.94
C TYR A 307 23.58 23.09 -21.00
N VAL A 308 22.59 22.47 -20.33
CA VAL A 308 21.27 23.05 -20.13
C VAL A 308 20.70 22.65 -18.76
N SER A 309 20.07 23.60 -18.09
CA SER A 309 19.19 23.28 -16.96
C SER A 309 17.88 22.73 -17.51
N LEU A 310 17.56 21.48 -17.18
CA LEU A 310 16.40 20.78 -17.72
C LEU A 310 15.25 20.83 -16.72
N ASP A 311 14.21 21.61 -17.04
CA ASP A 311 12.98 21.66 -16.26
C ASP A 311 12.19 20.39 -16.50
N VAL A 312 12.01 19.61 -15.42
CA VAL A 312 11.23 18.38 -15.44
C VAL A 312 9.81 18.67 -14.99
N ILE A 313 8.84 18.42 -15.87
CA ILE A 313 7.40 18.63 -15.60
C ILE A 313 6.84 17.49 -14.74
N ALA A 314 7.21 16.27 -15.08
CA ALA A 314 6.84 15.04 -14.38
C ALA A 314 7.90 13.98 -14.58
N ALA A 315 7.96 12.98 -13.71
CA ALA A 315 8.88 11.86 -13.84
C ALA A 315 8.23 10.56 -13.33
N ASP A 316 8.63 9.45 -13.95
CA ASP A 316 8.44 8.11 -13.39
C ASP A 316 9.81 7.53 -12.96
N ASN A 317 9.88 6.24 -12.65
CA ASN A 317 11.12 5.59 -12.20
C ASN A 317 12.21 5.50 -13.29
N THR A 318 11.87 5.71 -14.56
CA THR A 318 12.76 5.49 -15.71
C THR A 318 12.85 6.68 -16.66
N ARG A 319 11.82 7.53 -16.67
CA ARG A 319 11.65 8.60 -17.66
C ARG A 319 11.30 9.92 -16.99
N ILE A 320 11.64 11.00 -17.66
CA ILE A 320 11.28 12.37 -17.32
C ILE A 320 10.48 12.99 -18.45
N MET A 321 9.43 13.73 -18.11
CA MET A 321 8.68 14.56 -19.04
C MET A 321 9.29 15.95 -19.12
N ILE A 322 9.54 16.41 -20.34
CA ILE A 322 10.15 17.70 -20.62
C ILE A 322 9.27 18.58 -21.51
N ASP A 323 9.63 19.84 -21.59
CA ASP A 323 8.94 20.84 -22.42
C ASP A 323 9.05 20.54 -23.93
N GLU A 324 7.98 20.85 -24.69
CA GLU A 324 7.88 20.65 -26.15
C GLU A 324 8.98 21.35 -26.95
N LYS A 325 9.54 22.43 -26.45
CA LYS A 325 10.65 23.15 -27.11
C LYS A 325 11.88 22.27 -27.38
N TRP A 326 12.02 21.16 -26.64
CA TRP A 326 13.15 20.24 -26.74
C TRP A 326 12.94 19.07 -27.71
N LYS A 327 11.83 19.01 -28.43
CA LYS A 327 11.40 17.88 -29.27
C LYS A 327 12.47 17.40 -30.27
N ASP A 328 13.19 18.33 -30.88
CA ASP A 328 14.17 18.01 -31.94
C ASP A 328 15.63 18.02 -31.45
N THR A 329 15.86 18.24 -30.15
CA THR A 329 17.15 18.33 -29.53
C THR A 329 17.80 16.96 -29.34
N LEU A 330 19.05 16.80 -29.68
CA LEU A 330 19.83 15.58 -29.45
C LEU A 330 20.47 15.63 -28.05
N PHE A 331 19.88 14.96 -27.09
CA PHE A 331 20.43 14.87 -25.72
C PHE A 331 21.48 13.77 -25.62
N ILE A 332 22.53 14.03 -24.83
CA ILE A 332 23.56 13.04 -24.51
C ILE A 332 22.98 12.13 -23.41
N VAL A 333 22.70 10.87 -23.75
CA VAL A 333 22.05 9.89 -22.87
C VAL A 333 23.04 8.91 -22.22
N ASP A 334 24.27 8.88 -22.73
CA ASP A 334 25.36 8.07 -22.17
C ASP A 334 26.68 8.79 -22.38
N GLY A 335 27.56 8.79 -21.38
CA GLY A 335 28.85 9.52 -21.42
C GLY A 335 28.78 10.95 -20.87
N GLN A 336 27.61 11.40 -20.38
CA GLN A 336 27.42 12.77 -19.86
C GLN A 336 28.36 13.15 -18.70
N GLY A 337 28.80 12.19 -17.91
CA GLY A 337 29.75 12.41 -16.81
C GLY A 337 31.21 12.66 -17.27
N MET A 338 31.49 12.50 -18.56
CA MET A 338 32.82 12.65 -19.14
C MET A 338 32.95 13.90 -20.00
N VAL A 339 31.92 14.72 -20.10
CA VAL A 339 31.89 15.90 -20.97
C VAL A 339 31.74 17.18 -20.15
N LEU A 340 32.30 18.25 -20.68
CA LEU A 340 32.21 19.61 -20.17
C LEU A 340 31.53 20.52 -21.19
N GLU A 341 31.00 21.65 -20.71
CA GLU A 341 30.41 22.68 -21.58
C GLU A 341 31.38 23.10 -22.70
N GLY A 342 30.91 23.07 -23.96
CA GLY A 342 31.67 23.44 -25.14
C GLY A 342 32.73 22.41 -25.58
N GLN A 343 32.85 21.27 -24.93
CA GLN A 343 33.81 20.23 -25.28
C GLN A 343 33.36 19.49 -26.54
N LYS A 344 34.30 19.30 -27.50
CA LYS A 344 34.05 18.43 -28.66
C LYS A 344 33.85 16.97 -28.23
N VAL A 345 32.89 16.33 -28.83
CA VAL A 345 32.50 14.93 -28.52
C VAL A 345 32.39 14.10 -29.80
N SER A 346 32.54 12.80 -29.66
CA SER A 346 32.34 11.84 -30.77
C SER A 346 31.06 11.07 -30.51
N VAL A 347 30.08 11.16 -31.37
CA VAL A 347 28.82 10.44 -31.30
C VAL A 347 29.01 9.01 -31.80
N ARG A 348 28.58 8.02 -31.00
CA ARG A 348 28.58 6.58 -31.31
C ARG A 348 27.23 6.09 -31.80
#